data_c24a81941d1428cc857a32165664f665
#
_entry.id   c24a81941d1428cc857a32165664f665
#
_cell.length_a   1.000
_cell.length_b   1.000
_cell.length_c   1.000
_cell.angle_alpha   90.00
_cell.angle_beta   90.00
_cell.angle_gamma   90.00
#
_symmetry.space_group_name_H-M   'P 1'
#
loop_
_entity.id
_entity.type
_entity.pdbx_description
1 polymer ?
#
loop_
_entity_poly.entity_id
_entity_poly.type
_entity_poly.pdbx_seq_one_letter_code
_entity_poly.pdbx_strand_id
1 'polypeptide(L)'
;MYCLVGFLTFSLKAQHHEQQYFPPTDPLVLQKLATWQDYKFGLLMHWGAYSQWGVVESWSICPEDEDWCTRRGPYAANYFEYVKAYEKLQSTFNPTQFDPTRWAKAAKNAGMKYMVFTTKHHDGFCMFDSKLTNYTVANPSCPNSQSTHPDLTKRIFDAFRAEGLWIGAYFSKPDWHHPDYWDPKFPPYDRNPNYDLQKKPEKWESFVNYTHNQINELMANYGKVDILWLDGGWVQPYTATSPKWGYKPVDQNIYMDELAAQARLLQPGLIVVDRAVEGPNQNYLTPEQSIPEKPLPYPWETCMTMANSWSYVPGDQYKSTATLLKNLCLIVSRGGNFLLNIAPDPQGRFDSTAYQRLEEIGAWMKVNGEAIYNSKPIAPYEVKDAKNGTWVFTQVEKAIYAIWIPGESATQTAQLNLSSFGKKKVQALNPNNLTKLKNGVLSVEIRNNPLNTPQVFQMN
;
A
#
# COMPACT_ATOMS: atom_id res chain seq x y z
N MET A 1 42.77 7.99 14.82
CA MET A 1 42.31 8.45 13.47
C MET A 1 40.97 7.77 13.22
N TYR A 2 39.87 8.41 13.70
CA TYR A 2 38.50 7.87 13.59
C TYR A 2 37.94 8.33 12.28
N CYS A 3 37.67 7.38 11.35
CA CYS A 3 36.87 7.65 10.15
C CYS A 3 35.41 7.81 10.56
N LEU A 4 34.90 9.04 10.50
CA LEU A 4 33.47 9.32 10.47
C LEU A 4 32.94 8.82 9.11
N VAL A 5 32.23 7.70 9.12
CA VAL A 5 31.37 7.30 7.99
C VAL A 5 30.10 8.12 8.09
N GLY A 6 30.02 9.17 7.31
CA GLY A 6 28.80 9.95 7.15
C GLY A 6 27.75 9.08 6.42
N PHE A 7 26.70 8.69 7.12
CA PHE A 7 25.47 8.18 6.49
C PHE A 7 24.83 9.34 5.72
N LEU A 8 25.07 9.40 4.42
CA LEU A 8 24.25 10.16 3.51
C LEU A 8 22.89 9.44 3.43
N THR A 9 21.95 9.89 4.24
CA THR A 9 20.53 9.59 4.03
C THR A 9 20.13 10.29 2.72
N PHE A 10 20.14 9.54 1.62
CA PHE A 10 19.40 9.94 0.43
C PHE A 10 17.91 9.93 0.82
N SER A 11 17.45 11.11 1.20
CA SER A 11 16.02 11.40 1.21
C SER A 11 15.56 11.27 -0.24
N LEU A 12 14.96 10.11 -0.57
CA LEU A 12 14.09 9.99 -1.73
C LEU A 12 13.01 11.06 -1.50
N LYS A 13 13.21 12.23 -2.06
CA LYS A 13 12.14 13.20 -2.23
C LYS A 13 11.15 12.49 -3.13
N ALA A 14 10.15 11.85 -2.50
CA ALA A 14 8.95 11.46 -3.21
C ALA A 14 8.51 12.71 -3.96
N GLN A 15 8.65 12.69 -5.28
CA GLN A 15 8.29 13.81 -6.12
C GLN A 15 6.78 13.91 -6.06
N HIS A 16 6.25 14.68 -5.11
CA HIS A 16 4.89 15.19 -5.16
C HIS A 16 4.84 16.23 -6.29
N HIS A 17 4.89 15.74 -7.51
CA HIS A 17 4.43 16.52 -8.63
C HIS A 17 2.92 16.70 -8.43
N GLU A 18 2.41 17.90 -8.63
CA GLU A 18 0.99 18.16 -8.66
C GLU A 18 0.37 17.34 -9.80
N GLN A 19 -0.17 16.18 -9.47
CA GLN A 19 -0.91 15.36 -10.42
C GLN A 19 -2.29 15.97 -10.61
N GLN A 20 -2.74 16.05 -11.85
CA GLN A 20 -4.11 16.43 -12.14
C GLN A 20 -5.04 15.27 -11.79
N TYR A 21 -6.02 15.53 -10.93
CA TYR A 21 -7.03 14.54 -10.57
C TYR A 21 -8.24 14.66 -11.49
N PHE A 22 -8.66 13.53 -12.05
CA PHE A 22 -9.85 13.39 -12.89
C PHE A 22 -10.89 12.57 -12.13
N PRO A 23 -11.97 13.18 -11.60
CA PRO A 23 -12.97 12.43 -10.86
C PRO A 23 -13.70 11.44 -11.77
N PRO A 24 -14.03 10.24 -11.29
CA PRO A 24 -14.84 9.30 -12.05
C PRO A 24 -16.24 9.85 -12.25
N THR A 25 -16.89 9.47 -13.35
CA THR A 25 -18.26 9.89 -13.69
C THR A 25 -19.29 8.80 -13.45
N ASP A 26 -18.88 7.54 -13.32
CA ASP A 26 -19.77 6.41 -13.02
C ASP A 26 -20.34 6.54 -11.59
N PRO A 27 -21.68 6.59 -11.41
CA PRO A 27 -22.31 6.73 -10.09
C PRO A 27 -21.97 5.57 -9.12
N LEU A 28 -21.78 4.35 -9.62
CA LEU A 28 -21.43 3.21 -8.78
C LEU A 28 -19.98 3.31 -8.28
N VAL A 29 -19.09 3.80 -9.12
CA VAL A 29 -17.70 4.08 -8.73
C VAL A 29 -17.65 5.20 -7.69
N LEU A 30 -18.39 6.30 -7.91
CA LEU A 30 -18.48 7.41 -6.96
C LEU A 30 -19.00 6.98 -5.60
N GLN A 31 -20.08 6.18 -5.57
CA GLN A 31 -20.65 5.65 -4.32
C GLN A 31 -19.63 4.77 -3.58
N LYS A 32 -18.96 3.89 -4.32
CA LYS A 32 -17.96 2.98 -3.74
C LYS A 32 -16.74 3.74 -3.24
N LEU A 33 -16.29 4.75 -3.99
CA LEU A 33 -15.17 5.61 -3.61
C LEU A 33 -15.48 6.41 -2.33
N ALA A 34 -16.70 6.93 -2.18
CA ALA A 34 -17.14 7.59 -0.95
C ALA A 34 -17.08 6.65 0.25
N THR A 35 -17.58 5.42 0.10
CA THR A 35 -17.52 4.38 1.15
C THR A 35 -16.06 4.03 1.50
N TRP A 36 -15.19 3.89 0.49
CA TRP A 36 -13.79 3.61 0.69
C TRP A 36 -13.07 4.75 1.44
N GLN A 37 -13.40 6.02 1.13
CA GLN A 37 -12.86 7.17 1.85
C GLN A 37 -13.20 7.15 3.35
N ASP A 38 -14.33 6.56 3.73
CA ASP A 38 -14.77 6.43 5.12
C ASP A 38 -14.05 5.29 5.88
N TYR A 39 -13.45 4.35 5.17
CA TYR A 39 -12.75 3.19 5.76
C TYR A 39 -11.40 3.54 6.39
N LYS A 40 -10.69 4.51 5.87
CA LYS A 40 -9.46 5.11 6.42
C LYS A 40 -8.26 4.19 6.59
N PHE A 41 -8.40 2.87 6.78
CA PHE A 41 -7.30 1.99 7.12
C PHE A 41 -7.43 0.65 6.40
N GLY A 42 -6.38 0.26 5.67
CA GLY A 42 -6.28 -0.97 4.91
C GLY A 42 -4.94 -1.67 5.08
N LEU A 43 -4.89 -2.95 4.65
CA LEU A 43 -3.71 -3.79 4.61
C LEU A 43 -3.22 -3.94 3.17
N LEU A 44 -1.93 -3.73 2.93
CA LEU A 44 -1.24 -4.15 1.72
C LEU A 44 -0.36 -5.36 2.03
N MET A 45 -0.26 -6.30 1.12
CA MET A 45 0.61 -7.46 1.30
C MET A 45 1.47 -7.68 0.05
N HIS A 46 2.81 -7.54 0.22
CA HIS A 46 3.78 -7.91 -0.81
C HIS A 46 4.29 -9.32 -0.54
N TRP A 47 3.89 -10.28 -1.37
CA TRP A 47 4.31 -11.66 -1.26
C TRP A 47 4.43 -12.32 -2.63
N GLY A 48 5.54 -12.98 -2.90
CA GLY A 48 5.85 -13.60 -4.17
C GLY A 48 7.09 -14.49 -4.09
N ALA A 49 7.60 -14.93 -5.24
CA ALA A 49 8.79 -15.77 -5.33
C ALA A 49 10.01 -15.13 -4.65
N TYR A 50 10.14 -13.81 -4.73
CA TYR A 50 11.21 -13.01 -4.14
C TYR A 50 11.35 -13.17 -2.60
N SER A 51 10.27 -13.50 -1.92
CA SER A 51 10.30 -13.71 -0.46
C SER A 51 11.26 -14.84 -0.06
N GLN A 52 11.49 -15.83 -0.95
CA GLN A 52 12.42 -16.94 -0.69
C GLN A 52 13.89 -16.49 -0.56
N TRP A 53 14.25 -15.44 -1.26
CA TRP A 53 15.61 -14.86 -1.21
C TRP A 53 15.74 -13.70 -0.24
N GLY A 54 14.62 -13.14 0.21
CA GLY A 54 14.62 -11.97 1.09
C GLY A 54 15.25 -10.75 0.40
N VAL A 55 14.91 -10.55 -0.86
CA VAL A 55 15.38 -9.43 -1.70
C VAL A 55 14.25 -8.43 -1.92
N VAL A 56 14.60 -7.25 -2.42
CA VAL A 56 13.65 -6.17 -2.71
C VAL A 56 12.78 -6.59 -3.88
N GLU A 57 11.63 -7.13 -3.61
CA GLU A 57 10.62 -7.66 -4.53
C GLU A 57 11.21 -8.16 -5.87
N SER A 58 10.56 -7.83 -6.98
CA SER A 58 11.07 -8.13 -8.32
C SER A 58 12.27 -7.25 -8.73
N TRP A 59 12.52 -6.12 -8.05
CA TRP A 59 13.51 -5.14 -8.50
C TRP A 59 14.92 -5.68 -8.58
N SER A 60 15.23 -6.74 -7.85
CA SER A 60 16.54 -7.39 -7.96
C SER A 60 16.85 -7.98 -9.35
N ILE A 61 15.83 -8.19 -10.20
CA ILE A 61 16.01 -8.60 -11.61
C ILE A 61 15.95 -7.44 -12.60
N CYS A 62 15.64 -6.21 -12.15
CA CYS A 62 15.77 -5.02 -12.99
C CYS A 62 17.27 -4.67 -13.14
N PRO A 63 17.79 -4.47 -14.36
CA PRO A 63 19.24 -4.45 -14.53
C PRO A 63 19.94 -3.18 -14.04
N GLU A 64 19.57 -1.98 -14.47
CA GLU A 64 20.48 -0.84 -14.36
C GLU A 64 19.89 0.50 -13.95
N ASP A 65 18.59 0.72 -14.06
CA ASP A 65 18.01 2.00 -13.71
C ASP A 65 17.66 2.16 -12.22
N GLU A 66 17.97 1.12 -11.42
CA GLU A 66 17.66 1.07 -9.98
C GLU A 66 18.92 0.74 -9.16
N ASP A 67 19.72 1.74 -8.83
CA ASP A 67 20.96 1.61 -8.08
C ASP A 67 20.75 1.22 -6.60
N TRP A 68 19.54 1.41 -6.08
CA TRP A 68 19.14 1.01 -4.73
C TRP A 68 18.82 -0.49 -4.59
N CYS A 69 18.68 -1.23 -5.70
CA CYS A 69 18.44 -2.67 -5.71
C CYS A 69 19.73 -3.46 -5.49
N THR A 70 19.82 -4.16 -4.38
CA THR A 70 20.98 -5.02 -4.10
C THR A 70 20.64 -6.47 -4.39
N ARG A 71 21.32 -7.07 -5.38
CA ARG A 71 21.31 -8.52 -5.61
C ARG A 71 22.06 -9.23 -4.50
N ARG A 72 21.52 -10.34 -4.05
CA ARG A 72 22.11 -11.16 -2.99
C ARG A 72 22.21 -12.62 -3.41
N GLY A 73 23.07 -13.38 -2.76
CA GLY A 73 23.26 -14.81 -3.01
C GLY A 73 24.36 -15.12 -4.00
N PRO A 74 24.53 -16.40 -4.35
CA PRO A 74 25.72 -16.90 -5.10
C PRO A 74 25.80 -16.39 -6.54
N TYR A 75 24.69 -15.91 -7.10
CA TYR A 75 24.62 -15.42 -8.48
C TYR A 75 24.64 -13.90 -8.59
N ALA A 76 24.78 -13.17 -7.48
CA ALA A 76 24.66 -11.71 -7.44
C ALA A 76 25.63 -10.97 -8.38
N ALA A 77 26.81 -11.54 -8.65
CA ALA A 77 27.84 -10.96 -9.52
C ALA A 77 27.59 -11.18 -11.03
N ASN A 78 26.66 -12.07 -11.41
CA ASN A 78 26.35 -12.39 -12.81
C ASN A 78 24.86 -12.22 -13.04
N TYR A 79 24.49 -11.14 -13.69
CA TYR A 79 23.09 -10.77 -13.93
C TYR A 79 22.26 -11.89 -14.60
N PHE A 80 22.77 -12.52 -15.67
CA PHE A 80 22.01 -13.52 -16.41
C PHE A 80 21.82 -14.83 -15.60
N GLU A 81 22.83 -15.25 -14.86
CA GLU A 81 22.71 -16.40 -13.97
C GLU A 81 21.78 -16.07 -12.78
N TYR A 82 21.78 -14.80 -12.33
CA TYR A 82 20.90 -14.34 -11.28
C TYR A 82 19.42 -14.42 -11.71
N VAL A 83 19.08 -13.85 -12.86
CA VAL A 83 17.68 -13.88 -13.39
C VAL A 83 17.23 -15.33 -13.60
N LYS A 84 18.06 -16.15 -14.25
CA LYS A 84 17.79 -17.57 -14.46
C LYS A 84 17.58 -18.37 -13.16
N ALA A 85 18.34 -18.04 -12.11
CA ALA A 85 18.18 -18.67 -10.81
C ALA A 85 16.91 -18.12 -10.08
N TYR A 86 16.61 -16.83 -10.25
CA TYR A 86 15.41 -16.21 -9.69
C TYR A 86 14.13 -16.84 -10.27
N GLU A 87 14.03 -17.01 -11.58
CA GLU A 87 12.88 -17.66 -12.24
C GLU A 87 12.65 -19.09 -11.75
N LYS A 88 13.73 -19.80 -11.36
CA LYS A 88 13.63 -21.13 -10.77
C LYS A 88 13.04 -21.16 -9.36
N LEU A 89 12.87 -19.99 -8.70
CA LEU A 89 12.21 -19.92 -7.40
C LEU A 89 10.76 -20.47 -7.42
N GLN A 90 10.11 -20.48 -8.57
CA GLN A 90 8.86 -21.22 -8.73
C GLN A 90 9.01 -22.69 -8.31
N SER A 91 10.08 -23.36 -8.69
CA SER A 91 10.31 -24.80 -8.43
C SER A 91 10.59 -25.14 -6.96
N THR A 92 10.75 -24.13 -6.10
CA THR A 92 10.96 -24.27 -4.66
C THR A 92 9.90 -23.56 -3.82
N PHE A 93 8.94 -22.86 -4.46
CA PHE A 93 7.90 -22.11 -3.75
C PHE A 93 6.88 -23.04 -3.09
N ASN A 94 6.95 -23.14 -1.77
CA ASN A 94 6.11 -24.06 -0.98
C ASN A 94 5.79 -23.49 0.41
N PRO A 95 4.77 -22.62 0.55
CA PRO A 95 4.44 -21.97 1.80
C PRO A 95 3.62 -22.88 2.74
N THR A 96 4.29 -23.81 3.41
CA THR A 96 3.65 -24.86 4.22
C THR A 96 2.97 -24.35 5.49
N GLN A 97 3.19 -23.10 5.91
CA GLN A 97 2.60 -22.51 7.11
C GLN A 97 1.64 -21.35 6.78
N PHE A 98 1.18 -21.30 5.53
CA PHE A 98 0.24 -20.31 5.05
C PHE A 98 -1.15 -20.47 5.67
N ASP A 99 -1.57 -19.48 6.45
CA ASP A 99 -2.88 -19.39 7.07
C ASP A 99 -3.55 -18.02 6.79
N PRO A 100 -4.29 -17.90 5.67
CA PRO A 100 -4.94 -16.65 5.31
C PRO A 100 -6.06 -16.25 6.28
N THR A 101 -6.66 -17.21 6.99
CA THR A 101 -7.68 -16.92 8.00
C THR A 101 -7.08 -16.16 9.19
N ARG A 102 -5.88 -16.55 9.61
CA ARG A 102 -5.15 -15.85 10.67
C ARG A 102 -4.77 -14.44 10.24
N TRP A 103 -4.35 -14.26 8.99
CA TRP A 103 -4.06 -12.92 8.45
C TRP A 103 -5.28 -12.01 8.44
N ALA A 104 -6.40 -12.52 7.91
CA ALA A 104 -7.65 -11.77 7.82
C ALA A 104 -8.18 -11.36 9.19
N LYS A 105 -8.17 -12.27 10.18
CA LYS A 105 -8.55 -11.97 11.56
C LYS A 105 -7.66 -10.93 12.20
N ALA A 106 -6.34 -11.01 11.99
CA ALA A 106 -5.40 -10.04 12.54
C ALA A 106 -5.64 -8.63 11.94
N ALA A 107 -5.85 -8.54 10.62
CA ALA A 107 -6.18 -7.28 9.96
C ALA A 107 -7.52 -6.68 10.45
N LYS A 108 -8.57 -7.51 10.54
CA LYS A 108 -9.87 -7.08 11.09
C LYS A 108 -9.75 -6.58 12.53
N ASN A 109 -9.06 -7.33 13.38
CA ASN A 109 -8.87 -6.98 14.78
C ASN A 109 -8.03 -5.69 14.95
N ALA A 110 -7.10 -5.43 14.03
CA ALA A 110 -6.38 -4.16 13.96
C ALA A 110 -7.26 -2.98 13.51
N GLY A 111 -8.49 -3.23 13.07
CA GLY A 111 -9.43 -2.21 12.60
C GLY A 111 -9.35 -1.90 11.11
N MET A 112 -8.65 -2.70 10.33
CA MET A 112 -8.59 -2.54 8.86
C MET A 112 -9.94 -2.89 8.23
N LYS A 113 -10.28 -2.22 7.13
CA LYS A 113 -11.57 -2.35 6.42
C LYS A 113 -11.44 -2.93 5.03
N TYR A 114 -10.27 -2.91 4.46
CA TYR A 114 -9.97 -3.47 3.14
C TYR A 114 -8.54 -4.00 3.11
N MET A 115 -8.26 -4.83 2.13
CA MET A 115 -6.92 -5.30 1.85
C MET A 115 -6.59 -5.15 0.37
N VAL A 116 -5.31 -5.08 0.06
CA VAL A 116 -4.75 -5.15 -1.28
C VAL A 116 -3.64 -6.20 -1.29
N PHE A 117 -3.71 -7.15 -2.21
CA PHE A 117 -2.74 -8.24 -2.29
C PHE A 117 -2.02 -8.24 -3.64
N THR A 118 -0.70 -8.45 -3.64
CA THR A 118 0.10 -8.59 -4.85
C THR A 118 -0.21 -9.91 -5.56
N THR A 119 -1.22 -9.89 -6.43
CA THR A 119 -1.59 -11.07 -7.21
C THR A 119 -0.53 -11.44 -8.25
N LYS A 120 0.18 -10.43 -8.78
CA LYS A 120 1.37 -10.54 -9.62
C LYS A 120 2.21 -9.28 -9.43
N HIS A 121 3.50 -9.41 -9.14
CA HIS A 121 4.47 -8.31 -9.15
C HIS A 121 5.20 -8.23 -10.50
N HIS A 122 6.15 -7.32 -10.69
CA HIS A 122 6.83 -7.07 -11.98
C HIS A 122 7.58 -8.29 -12.54
N ASP A 123 7.94 -9.27 -11.69
CA ASP A 123 8.58 -10.52 -12.11
C ASP A 123 7.66 -11.48 -12.88
N GLY A 124 6.37 -11.16 -12.97
CA GLY A 124 5.39 -11.98 -13.67
C GLY A 124 4.95 -13.24 -12.93
N PHE A 125 5.49 -13.54 -11.73
CA PHE A 125 5.06 -14.70 -10.96
C PHE A 125 3.65 -14.52 -10.43
N CYS A 126 2.72 -15.32 -10.97
CA CYS A 126 1.31 -15.25 -10.59
C CYS A 126 1.05 -16.00 -9.27
N MET A 127 0.61 -15.28 -8.24
CA MET A 127 0.14 -15.84 -6.98
C MET A 127 -1.30 -16.40 -7.09
N PHE A 128 -1.80 -16.53 -8.30
CA PHE A 128 -3.11 -17.07 -8.67
C PHE A 128 -2.99 -18.10 -9.79
N ASP A 129 -4.02 -18.92 -9.98
CA ASP A 129 -4.06 -19.96 -11.01
C ASP A 129 -4.40 -19.38 -12.39
N SER A 130 -3.50 -18.56 -12.95
CA SER A 130 -3.65 -18.06 -14.32
C SER A 130 -3.54 -19.18 -15.33
N LYS A 131 -4.44 -19.19 -16.32
CA LYS A 131 -4.43 -20.15 -17.45
C LYS A 131 -3.61 -19.63 -18.64
N LEU A 132 -3.04 -18.43 -18.51
CA LEU A 132 -2.33 -17.75 -19.60
C LEU A 132 -0.81 -17.90 -19.49
N THR A 133 -0.31 -18.40 -18.37
CA THR A 133 1.13 -18.60 -18.13
C THR A 133 1.39 -19.87 -17.31
N ASN A 134 2.57 -20.44 -17.49
CA ASN A 134 3.09 -21.51 -16.63
C ASN A 134 3.85 -20.95 -15.41
N TYR A 135 4.08 -19.65 -15.33
CA TYR A 135 4.80 -19.02 -14.22
C TYR A 135 3.83 -18.62 -13.10
N THR A 136 3.29 -19.63 -12.42
CA THR A 136 2.21 -19.49 -11.43
C THR A 136 2.36 -20.49 -10.29
N VAL A 137 1.81 -20.15 -9.13
CA VAL A 137 1.77 -21.00 -7.91
C VAL A 137 1.03 -22.32 -8.11
N ALA A 138 0.17 -22.42 -9.12
CA ALA A 138 -0.63 -23.62 -9.42
C ALA A 138 0.00 -24.52 -10.49
N ASN A 139 1.12 -24.10 -11.10
CA ASN A 139 1.82 -24.93 -12.09
C ASN A 139 2.38 -26.21 -11.45
N PRO A 140 2.28 -27.39 -12.11
CA PRO A 140 2.82 -28.66 -11.59
C PRO A 140 4.31 -28.64 -11.20
N SER A 141 5.12 -27.74 -11.79
CA SER A 141 6.53 -27.55 -11.41
C SER A 141 6.70 -26.79 -10.08
N CYS A 142 5.65 -26.12 -9.60
CA CYS A 142 5.64 -25.41 -8.33
C CYS A 142 5.19 -26.38 -7.22
N PRO A 143 5.96 -26.61 -6.16
CA PRO A 143 5.57 -27.54 -5.07
C PRO A 143 4.24 -27.17 -4.41
N ASN A 144 3.89 -25.88 -4.35
CA ASN A 144 2.59 -25.42 -3.86
C ASN A 144 1.42 -26.03 -4.63
N SER A 145 1.60 -26.44 -5.88
CA SER A 145 0.56 -27.09 -6.70
C SER A 145 0.06 -28.42 -6.12
N GLN A 146 0.85 -29.05 -5.25
CA GLN A 146 0.47 -30.28 -4.54
C GLN A 146 -0.49 -30.01 -3.36
N SER A 147 -0.70 -28.74 -3.00
CA SER A 147 -1.70 -28.34 -2.01
C SER A 147 -3.11 -28.67 -2.52
N THR A 148 -4.02 -29.00 -1.61
CA THR A 148 -5.45 -29.24 -1.93
C THR A 148 -6.10 -28.03 -2.62
N HIS A 149 -5.58 -26.83 -2.34
CA HIS A 149 -6.05 -25.56 -2.91
C HIS A 149 -4.85 -24.70 -3.28
N PRO A 150 -4.21 -24.92 -4.45
CA PRO A 150 -2.96 -24.27 -4.81
C PRO A 150 -3.08 -22.78 -5.15
N ASP A 151 -4.28 -22.29 -5.44
CA ASP A 151 -4.53 -20.88 -5.72
C ASP A 151 -4.50 -20.04 -4.44
N LEU A 152 -3.36 -19.39 -4.19
CA LEU A 152 -3.16 -18.61 -2.98
C LEU A 152 -3.98 -17.33 -2.97
N THR A 153 -4.13 -16.67 -4.11
CA THR A 153 -4.96 -15.45 -4.23
C THR A 153 -6.41 -15.75 -3.89
N LYS A 154 -6.95 -16.85 -4.42
CA LYS A 154 -8.33 -17.23 -4.10
C LYS A 154 -8.52 -17.47 -2.61
N ARG A 155 -7.61 -18.20 -1.98
CA ARG A 155 -7.64 -18.47 -0.54
C ARG A 155 -7.55 -17.20 0.31
N ILE A 156 -6.69 -16.25 -0.09
CA ILE A 156 -6.55 -14.94 0.59
C ILE A 156 -7.86 -14.17 0.44
N PHE A 157 -8.36 -13.99 -0.79
CA PHE A 157 -9.56 -13.21 -1.05
C PHE A 157 -10.78 -13.79 -0.30
N ASP A 158 -10.95 -15.10 -0.31
CA ASP A 158 -12.07 -15.76 0.38
C ASP A 158 -11.97 -15.58 1.91
N ALA A 159 -10.77 -15.71 2.50
CA ALA A 159 -10.55 -15.52 3.94
C ALA A 159 -10.83 -14.06 4.39
N PHE A 160 -10.34 -13.07 3.64
CA PHE A 160 -10.57 -11.66 3.98
C PHE A 160 -12.04 -11.26 3.77
N ARG A 161 -12.67 -11.76 2.72
CA ARG A 161 -14.11 -11.57 2.47
C ARG A 161 -14.97 -12.16 3.57
N ALA A 162 -14.60 -13.36 4.07
CA ALA A 162 -15.30 -14.00 5.20
C ALA A 162 -15.23 -13.15 6.48
N GLU A 163 -14.18 -12.37 6.67
CA GLU A 163 -14.06 -11.42 7.78
C GLU A 163 -14.72 -10.06 7.50
N GLY A 164 -15.33 -9.87 6.32
CA GLY A 164 -16.05 -8.66 5.94
C GLY A 164 -15.15 -7.50 5.45
N LEU A 165 -13.91 -7.77 5.08
CA LEU A 165 -13.02 -6.77 4.48
C LEU A 165 -13.25 -6.68 2.96
N TRP A 166 -13.10 -5.49 2.40
CA TRP A 166 -13.07 -5.32 0.96
C TRP A 166 -11.80 -5.90 0.35
N ILE A 167 -11.93 -6.37 -0.88
CA ILE A 167 -10.87 -7.06 -1.61
C ILE A 167 -10.29 -6.15 -2.66
N GLY A 168 -8.97 -5.94 -2.58
CA GLY A 168 -8.16 -5.27 -3.58
C GLY A 168 -7.17 -6.23 -4.24
N ALA A 169 -7.17 -6.25 -5.56
CA ALA A 169 -6.18 -6.94 -6.37
C ALA A 169 -5.10 -5.95 -6.80
N TYR A 170 -3.90 -6.06 -6.23
CA TYR A 170 -2.72 -5.43 -6.82
C TYR A 170 -2.29 -6.25 -8.02
N PHE A 171 -2.01 -5.58 -9.11
CA PHE A 171 -1.49 -6.19 -10.31
C PHE A 171 -0.45 -5.28 -10.96
N SER A 172 0.73 -5.79 -11.22
CA SER A 172 1.76 -5.06 -11.97
C SER A 172 1.43 -5.04 -13.46
N LYS A 173 1.38 -3.85 -14.05
CA LYS A 173 1.23 -3.68 -15.49
C LYS A 173 2.42 -4.25 -16.27
N PRO A 174 3.69 -3.96 -15.92
CA PRO A 174 4.83 -4.63 -16.51
C PRO A 174 4.92 -6.10 -16.10
N ASP A 175 5.53 -6.90 -16.94
CA ASP A 175 5.83 -8.32 -16.68
C ASP A 175 7.20 -8.67 -17.28
N TRP A 176 8.22 -8.69 -16.41
CA TRP A 176 9.61 -8.91 -16.83
C TRP A 176 9.93 -10.37 -17.18
N HIS A 177 9.00 -11.28 -16.95
CA HIS A 177 9.09 -12.67 -17.40
C HIS A 177 8.45 -12.88 -18.78
N HIS A 178 7.49 -12.01 -19.17
CA HIS A 178 6.76 -12.21 -20.43
C HIS A 178 7.64 -11.89 -21.65
N PRO A 179 7.76 -12.81 -22.63
CA PRO A 179 8.67 -12.66 -23.78
C PRO A 179 8.29 -11.52 -24.74
N ASP A 180 7.08 -10.99 -24.61
CA ASP A 180 6.60 -9.84 -25.39
C ASP A 180 6.68 -8.52 -24.57
N TYR A 181 7.18 -8.55 -23.32
CA TYR A 181 7.64 -7.38 -22.59
C TYR A 181 9.16 -7.29 -22.60
N TRP A 182 9.87 -8.32 -22.10
CA TRP A 182 11.31 -8.48 -22.29
C TRP A 182 11.58 -9.60 -23.28
N ASP A 183 11.91 -9.22 -24.55
CA ASP A 183 12.27 -10.18 -25.59
C ASP A 183 13.55 -10.94 -25.20
N PRO A 184 13.51 -12.27 -25.06
CA PRO A 184 14.66 -13.06 -24.58
C PRO A 184 15.84 -13.05 -25.55
N LYS A 185 15.69 -12.49 -26.74
CA LYS A 185 16.78 -12.33 -27.72
C LYS A 185 17.70 -11.15 -27.39
N PHE A 186 17.27 -10.24 -26.50
CA PHE A 186 18.01 -9.05 -26.12
C PHE A 186 18.14 -8.96 -24.61
N PRO A 187 19.26 -8.47 -24.06
CA PRO A 187 19.34 -8.17 -22.65
C PRO A 187 18.39 -7.01 -22.31
N PRO A 188 17.70 -7.05 -21.17
CA PRO A 188 17.00 -5.87 -20.68
C PRO A 188 18.04 -4.81 -20.25
N TYR A 189 17.70 -3.54 -20.42
CA TYR A 189 18.54 -2.39 -20.02
C TYR A 189 18.01 -1.72 -18.76
N ASP A 190 16.70 -1.76 -18.59
CA ASP A 190 15.98 -1.09 -17.53
C ASP A 190 14.60 -1.75 -17.36
N ARG A 191 13.68 -1.08 -16.69
CA ARG A 191 12.29 -1.53 -16.43
C ARG A 191 11.39 -1.58 -17.66
N ASN A 192 11.78 -0.94 -18.79
CA ASN A 192 10.95 -0.84 -19.98
C ASN A 192 11.14 -2.07 -20.91
N PRO A 193 10.26 -2.25 -21.92
CA PRO A 193 10.49 -3.22 -22.98
C PRO A 193 11.88 -3.04 -23.63
N ASN A 194 12.56 -4.15 -23.88
CA ASN A 194 13.93 -4.17 -24.41
C ASN A 194 14.01 -4.23 -25.94
N TYR A 195 12.96 -3.84 -26.60
CA TYR A 195 12.85 -3.76 -28.06
C TYR A 195 12.07 -2.53 -28.48
N ASP A 196 12.16 -2.17 -29.76
CA ASP A 196 11.44 -1.04 -30.37
C ASP A 196 9.98 -1.45 -30.63
N LEU A 197 9.04 -0.87 -29.85
CA LEU A 197 7.61 -1.16 -29.96
C LEU A 197 7.01 -0.77 -31.31
N GLN A 198 7.55 0.27 -31.96
CA GLN A 198 7.07 0.70 -33.30
C GLN A 198 7.49 -0.28 -34.41
N LYS A 199 8.63 -0.97 -34.23
CA LYS A 199 9.09 -1.98 -35.18
C LYS A 199 8.49 -3.35 -34.96
N LYS A 200 7.94 -3.62 -33.79
CA LYS A 200 7.34 -4.91 -33.39
C LYS A 200 6.00 -4.69 -32.69
N PRO A 201 5.04 -3.98 -33.29
CA PRO A 201 3.77 -3.66 -32.67
C PRO A 201 2.97 -4.92 -32.31
N GLU A 202 3.10 -6.00 -33.08
CA GLU A 202 2.44 -7.27 -32.82
C GLU A 202 2.83 -7.91 -31.48
N LYS A 203 4.07 -7.72 -31.03
CA LYS A 203 4.51 -8.18 -29.71
C LYS A 203 3.86 -7.37 -28.61
N TRP A 204 3.82 -6.06 -28.76
CA TRP A 204 3.17 -5.20 -27.77
C TRP A 204 1.67 -5.49 -27.66
N GLU A 205 0.99 -5.66 -28.79
CA GLU A 205 -0.42 -6.04 -28.82
C GLU A 205 -0.66 -7.40 -28.14
N SER A 206 0.21 -8.38 -28.38
CA SER A 206 0.18 -9.68 -27.70
C SER A 206 0.31 -9.51 -26.17
N PHE A 207 1.24 -8.68 -25.70
CA PHE A 207 1.42 -8.39 -24.28
C PHE A 207 0.22 -7.65 -23.69
N VAL A 208 -0.36 -6.69 -24.40
CA VAL A 208 -1.59 -5.99 -23.98
C VAL A 208 -2.72 -6.98 -23.79
N ASN A 209 -2.97 -7.85 -24.78
CA ASN A 209 -4.00 -8.87 -24.72
C ASN A 209 -3.78 -9.84 -23.54
N TYR A 210 -2.54 -10.26 -23.29
CA TYR A 210 -2.17 -11.08 -22.15
C TYR A 210 -2.52 -10.38 -20.83
N THR A 211 -2.13 -9.12 -20.68
CA THR A 211 -2.38 -8.31 -19.48
C THR A 211 -3.88 -8.14 -19.20
N HIS A 212 -4.66 -7.78 -20.24
CA HIS A 212 -6.12 -7.65 -20.12
C HIS A 212 -6.77 -8.97 -19.73
N ASN A 213 -6.37 -10.07 -20.34
CA ASN A 213 -6.94 -11.38 -20.06
C ASN A 213 -6.60 -11.88 -18.67
N GLN A 214 -5.40 -11.63 -18.13
CA GLN A 214 -5.06 -11.95 -16.73
C GLN A 214 -5.91 -11.13 -15.74
N ILE A 215 -6.11 -9.85 -16.00
CA ILE A 215 -6.99 -9.02 -15.16
C ILE A 215 -8.44 -9.53 -15.26
N ASN A 216 -8.91 -9.91 -16.45
CA ASN A 216 -10.24 -10.50 -16.62
C ASN A 216 -10.38 -11.83 -15.85
N GLU A 217 -9.35 -12.69 -15.80
CA GLU A 217 -9.35 -13.89 -14.94
C GLU A 217 -9.58 -13.50 -13.46
N LEU A 218 -8.86 -12.50 -12.95
CA LEU A 218 -9.02 -12.03 -11.57
C LEU A 218 -10.41 -11.44 -11.31
N MET A 219 -10.97 -10.69 -12.25
CA MET A 219 -12.28 -10.08 -12.10
C MET A 219 -13.43 -11.10 -12.22
N ALA A 220 -13.27 -12.13 -13.04
CA ALA A 220 -14.32 -13.12 -13.30
C ALA A 220 -14.37 -14.27 -12.26
N ASN A 221 -13.20 -14.73 -11.77
CA ASN A 221 -13.10 -16.04 -11.11
C ASN A 221 -12.86 -15.95 -9.59
N TYR A 222 -12.60 -14.76 -9.03
CA TYR A 222 -12.17 -14.59 -7.64
C TYR A 222 -13.24 -13.98 -6.73
N GLY A 223 -14.52 -14.02 -7.16
CA GLY A 223 -15.64 -13.45 -6.44
C GLY A 223 -15.63 -11.92 -6.51
N LYS A 224 -16.23 -11.27 -5.50
CA LYS A 224 -16.29 -9.81 -5.49
C LYS A 224 -14.91 -9.20 -5.25
N VAL A 225 -14.46 -8.36 -6.17
CA VAL A 225 -13.28 -7.50 -6.07
C VAL A 225 -13.73 -6.04 -6.01
N ASP A 226 -13.21 -5.29 -5.05
CA ASP A 226 -13.64 -3.93 -4.79
C ASP A 226 -12.67 -2.89 -5.37
N ILE A 227 -11.38 -3.23 -5.45
CA ILE A 227 -10.31 -2.35 -5.90
C ILE A 227 -9.40 -3.12 -6.86
N LEU A 228 -9.16 -2.57 -8.04
CA LEU A 228 -8.07 -3.00 -8.94
C LEU A 228 -6.95 -1.97 -8.80
N TRP A 229 -5.86 -2.38 -8.17
CA TRP A 229 -4.72 -1.53 -7.84
C TRP A 229 -3.56 -1.86 -8.79
N LEU A 230 -3.34 -1.01 -9.79
CA LEU A 230 -2.38 -1.23 -10.86
C LEU A 230 -1.07 -0.50 -10.57
N ASP A 231 0.02 -1.22 -10.58
CA ASP A 231 1.36 -0.65 -10.41
C ASP A 231 2.15 -0.63 -11.71
N GLY A 232 3.27 0.09 -11.72
CA GLY A 232 4.07 0.28 -12.93
C GLY A 232 3.63 1.51 -13.71
N GLY A 233 3.69 2.69 -13.07
CA GLY A 233 3.26 3.97 -13.65
C GLY A 233 3.96 4.36 -14.95
N TRP A 234 5.12 3.78 -15.27
CA TRP A 234 5.80 3.99 -16.55
C TRP A 234 5.14 3.26 -17.73
N VAL A 235 4.29 2.25 -17.46
CA VAL A 235 3.51 1.55 -18.49
C VAL A 235 2.25 2.37 -18.79
N GLN A 236 2.41 3.33 -19.68
CA GLN A 236 1.37 4.29 -20.09
C GLN A 236 1.70 4.85 -21.47
N PRO A 237 0.75 5.51 -22.16
CA PRO A 237 1.04 6.28 -23.36
C PRO A 237 2.12 7.33 -23.09
N TYR A 238 3.09 7.47 -23.99
CA TYR A 238 4.09 8.54 -23.87
C TYR A 238 3.50 9.85 -24.38
N THR A 239 3.37 10.80 -23.50
CA THR A 239 2.76 12.12 -23.76
C THR A 239 3.75 13.24 -23.50
N ALA A 240 3.38 14.48 -23.80
CA ALA A 240 4.19 15.66 -23.50
C ALA A 240 4.46 15.87 -22.00
N THR A 241 3.66 15.27 -21.12
CA THR A 241 3.83 15.33 -19.66
C THR A 241 4.70 14.19 -19.11
N SER A 242 4.90 13.12 -19.87
CA SER A 242 5.68 11.94 -19.41
C SER A 242 7.12 12.28 -18.97
N PRO A 243 7.86 13.21 -19.60
CA PRO A 243 9.18 13.61 -19.12
C PRO A 243 9.17 14.25 -17.72
N LYS A 244 8.07 14.89 -17.34
CA LYS A 244 7.87 15.47 -16.01
C LYS A 244 7.96 14.42 -14.89
N TRP A 245 7.62 13.17 -15.20
CA TRP A 245 7.65 12.04 -14.28
C TRP A 245 8.97 11.26 -14.32
N GLY A 246 9.92 11.68 -15.16
CA GLY A 246 11.20 10.99 -15.36
C GLY A 246 11.08 9.72 -16.21
N TYR A 247 9.96 9.49 -16.90
CA TYR A 247 9.78 8.32 -17.75
C TYR A 247 10.52 8.47 -19.08
N LYS A 248 11.09 7.36 -19.56
CA LYS A 248 11.74 7.29 -20.87
C LYS A 248 10.70 7.39 -22.00
N PRO A 249 11.11 7.84 -23.21
CA PRO A 249 10.22 8.03 -24.35
C PRO A 249 9.81 6.70 -25.01
N VAL A 250 9.17 5.84 -24.24
CA VAL A 250 8.62 4.55 -24.69
C VAL A 250 7.11 4.60 -24.57
N ASP A 251 6.40 4.53 -25.69
CA ASP A 251 4.94 4.56 -25.70
C ASP A 251 4.39 3.18 -25.35
N GLN A 252 4.06 2.99 -24.09
CA GLN A 252 3.57 1.75 -23.50
C GLN A 252 2.05 1.80 -23.29
N ASN A 253 1.29 2.19 -24.30
CA ASN A 253 -0.16 2.21 -24.23
C ASN A 253 -0.72 0.79 -24.06
N ILE A 254 -1.44 0.56 -22.97
CA ILE A 254 -2.16 -0.70 -22.71
C ILE A 254 -3.69 -0.52 -22.78
N TYR A 255 -4.17 0.57 -23.36
CA TYR A 255 -5.60 0.85 -23.55
C TYR A 255 -6.39 0.77 -22.23
N MET A 256 -5.98 1.59 -21.25
CA MET A 256 -6.52 1.56 -19.89
C MET A 256 -8.03 1.81 -19.80
N ASP A 257 -8.59 2.60 -20.71
CA ASP A 257 -10.04 2.87 -20.73
C ASP A 257 -10.83 1.61 -21.06
N GLU A 258 -10.39 0.85 -22.04
CA GLU A 258 -10.98 -0.44 -22.44
C GLU A 258 -10.81 -1.49 -21.34
N LEU A 259 -9.63 -1.58 -20.75
CA LEU A 259 -9.36 -2.49 -19.62
C LEU A 259 -10.26 -2.18 -18.44
N ALA A 260 -10.36 -0.92 -18.03
CA ALA A 260 -11.19 -0.50 -16.91
C ALA A 260 -12.68 -0.73 -17.19
N ALA A 261 -13.13 -0.47 -18.44
CA ALA A 261 -14.51 -0.72 -18.85
C ALA A 261 -14.86 -2.21 -18.79
N GLN A 262 -14.00 -3.09 -19.31
CA GLN A 262 -14.19 -4.55 -19.23
C GLN A 262 -14.19 -5.05 -17.80
N ALA A 263 -13.24 -4.59 -16.97
CA ALA A 263 -13.18 -4.95 -15.56
C ALA A 263 -14.47 -4.54 -14.81
N ARG A 264 -15.05 -3.37 -15.12
CA ARG A 264 -16.30 -2.89 -14.53
C ARG A 264 -17.54 -3.64 -15.02
N LEU A 265 -17.54 -4.21 -16.22
CA LEU A 265 -18.60 -5.12 -16.65
C LEU A 265 -18.66 -6.37 -15.76
N LEU A 266 -17.51 -6.88 -15.32
CA LEU A 266 -17.42 -8.04 -14.43
C LEU A 266 -17.62 -7.66 -12.95
N GLN A 267 -17.19 -6.46 -12.56
CA GLN A 267 -17.22 -5.93 -11.19
C GLN A 267 -17.85 -4.52 -11.15
N PRO A 268 -19.17 -4.37 -11.17
CA PRO A 268 -19.82 -3.07 -11.17
C PRO A 268 -19.38 -2.17 -10.02
N GLY A 269 -19.03 -0.93 -10.33
CA GLY A 269 -18.52 0.05 -9.37
C GLY A 269 -17.07 -0.20 -8.93
N LEU A 270 -16.30 -1.07 -9.61
CA LEU A 270 -14.89 -1.32 -9.31
C LEU A 270 -14.09 -0.02 -9.26
N ILE A 271 -13.43 0.22 -8.14
CA ILE A 271 -12.44 1.29 -8.02
C ILE A 271 -11.18 0.84 -8.78
N VAL A 272 -10.78 1.61 -9.77
CA VAL A 272 -9.53 1.38 -10.53
C VAL A 272 -8.50 2.41 -10.11
N VAL A 273 -7.30 1.96 -9.83
CA VAL A 273 -6.18 2.81 -9.43
C VAL A 273 -5.03 2.56 -10.41
N ASP A 274 -5.01 3.31 -11.49
CA ASP A 274 -3.87 3.34 -12.42
C ASP A 274 -2.78 4.24 -11.84
N ARG A 275 -2.01 3.65 -10.93
CA ARG A 275 -1.10 4.34 -10.04
C ARG A 275 -0.07 5.16 -10.81
N ALA A 276 0.06 6.44 -10.44
CA ALA A 276 0.98 7.41 -11.01
C ALA A 276 0.74 7.71 -12.51
N VAL A 277 -0.45 7.42 -13.04
CA VAL A 277 -0.87 7.79 -14.40
C VAL A 277 -2.02 8.78 -14.32
N GLU A 278 -1.83 9.98 -14.84
CA GLU A 278 -2.89 10.99 -14.90
C GLU A 278 -4.00 10.55 -15.84
N GLY A 279 -5.23 10.47 -15.34
CA GLY A 279 -6.37 10.08 -16.15
C GLY A 279 -7.58 9.61 -15.33
N PRO A 280 -8.69 9.27 -15.99
CA PRO A 280 -9.95 8.90 -15.35
C PRO A 280 -9.89 7.56 -14.62
N ASN A 281 -8.87 6.75 -14.87
CA ASN A 281 -8.68 5.44 -14.25
C ASN A 281 -7.79 5.48 -13.00
N GLN A 282 -7.30 6.66 -12.58
CA GLN A 282 -6.70 6.87 -11.27
C GLN A 282 -7.77 7.44 -10.33
N ASN A 283 -8.68 6.58 -9.81
CA ASN A 283 -9.82 7.02 -9.02
C ASN A 283 -9.44 7.64 -7.68
N TYR A 284 -8.23 7.39 -7.19
CA TYR A 284 -7.61 8.12 -6.08
C TYR A 284 -6.10 8.17 -6.26
N LEU A 285 -5.45 9.20 -5.72
CA LEU A 285 -3.99 9.33 -5.80
C LEU A 285 -3.30 8.50 -4.73
N THR A 286 -2.08 8.05 -5.03
CA THR A 286 -1.33 7.12 -4.18
C THR A 286 0.08 7.63 -3.87
N PRO A 287 0.24 8.70 -3.07
CA PRO A 287 1.56 9.04 -2.55
C PRO A 287 2.19 7.83 -1.84
N GLU A 288 3.48 7.60 -2.10
CA GLU A 288 4.20 6.46 -1.54
C GLU A 288 5.16 6.91 -0.44
N GLN A 289 5.16 6.22 0.70
CA GLN A 289 6.04 6.46 1.86
C GLN A 289 6.05 7.93 2.32
N SER A 290 5.02 8.69 1.98
CA SER A 290 4.93 10.11 2.26
C SER A 290 3.53 10.53 2.66
N ILE A 291 3.43 11.60 3.43
CA ILE A 291 2.16 12.15 3.90
C ILE A 291 2.10 13.61 3.42
N PRO A 292 1.10 14.01 2.61
CA PRO A 292 0.92 15.41 2.20
C PRO A 292 0.88 16.35 3.41
N GLU A 293 1.50 17.51 3.32
CA GLU A 293 1.53 18.48 4.43
C GLU A 293 0.16 19.06 4.77
N LYS A 294 -0.74 19.12 3.77
CA LYS A 294 -2.09 19.67 3.87
C LYS A 294 -3.10 18.69 3.28
N PRO A 295 -4.39 18.80 3.65
CA PRO A 295 -5.45 18.06 2.98
C PRO A 295 -5.43 18.30 1.47
N LEU A 296 -5.62 17.22 0.70
CA LEU A 296 -5.78 17.31 -0.74
C LEU A 296 -7.28 17.40 -1.08
N PRO A 297 -7.63 18.13 -2.15
CA PRO A 297 -9.03 18.33 -2.53
C PRO A 297 -9.66 17.14 -3.26
N TYR A 298 -9.01 15.99 -3.26
CA TYR A 298 -9.40 14.77 -3.95
C TYR A 298 -9.10 13.53 -3.10
N PRO A 299 -9.69 12.36 -3.41
CA PRO A 299 -9.40 11.10 -2.73
C PRO A 299 -7.93 10.70 -2.88
N TRP A 300 -7.32 10.25 -1.78
CA TRP A 300 -5.94 9.77 -1.78
C TRP A 300 -5.69 8.71 -0.72
N GLU A 301 -4.71 7.89 -0.97
CA GLU A 301 -4.23 6.85 -0.09
C GLU A 301 -2.71 6.88 -0.06
N THR A 302 -2.10 6.81 1.10
CA THR A 302 -0.66 6.55 1.15
C THR A 302 -0.40 5.11 1.52
N CYS A 303 0.43 4.45 0.70
CA CYS A 303 0.96 3.13 1.02
C CYS A 303 2.32 3.28 1.71
N MET A 304 2.47 2.63 2.85
CA MET A 304 3.69 2.64 3.67
C MET A 304 3.98 1.26 4.22
N THR A 305 5.26 0.96 4.39
CA THR A 305 5.72 -0.29 4.98
C THR A 305 5.63 -0.29 6.51
N MET A 306 5.25 -1.42 7.09
CA MET A 306 5.33 -1.64 8.54
C MET A 306 6.78 -1.81 8.99
N ALA A 307 7.60 -2.51 8.20
CA ALA A 307 9.04 -2.61 8.33
C ALA A 307 9.75 -1.61 7.41
N ASN A 308 11.02 -1.80 7.08
CA ASN A 308 11.73 -0.93 6.14
C ASN A 308 11.47 -1.32 4.67
N SER A 309 11.25 -2.60 4.39
CA SER A 309 11.10 -3.16 3.04
C SER A 309 9.64 -3.42 2.69
N TRP A 310 9.31 -3.43 1.38
CA TRP A 310 7.99 -3.83 0.90
C TRP A 310 7.81 -5.34 1.00
N SER A 311 8.80 -6.12 0.57
CA SER A 311 8.84 -7.57 0.67
C SER A 311 9.49 -8.05 1.96
N TYR A 312 9.41 -9.36 2.21
CA TYR A 312 10.11 -9.99 3.32
C TYR A 312 11.64 -9.92 3.13
N VAL A 313 12.32 -9.36 4.13
CA VAL A 313 13.77 -9.36 4.26
C VAL A 313 14.13 -9.89 5.64
N PRO A 314 15.02 -10.91 5.76
CA PRO A 314 15.43 -11.44 7.05
C PRO A 314 16.05 -10.35 7.94
N GLY A 315 15.57 -10.22 9.17
CA GLY A 315 16.10 -9.24 10.12
C GLY A 315 15.69 -7.79 9.88
N ASP A 316 14.69 -7.56 9.04
CA ASP A 316 14.15 -6.20 8.78
C ASP A 316 13.64 -5.54 10.06
N GLN A 317 13.71 -4.22 10.12
CA GLN A 317 13.35 -3.44 11.29
C GLN A 317 11.92 -2.92 11.18
N TYR A 318 11.09 -3.33 12.13
CA TYR A 318 9.70 -2.90 12.22
C TYR A 318 9.57 -1.55 12.92
N LYS A 319 8.77 -0.67 12.35
CA LYS A 319 8.39 0.60 12.98
C LYS A 319 7.65 0.35 14.30
N SER A 320 7.77 1.27 15.24
CA SER A 320 7.04 1.18 16.51
C SER A 320 5.55 1.42 16.28
N THR A 321 4.71 0.88 17.16
CA THR A 321 3.26 1.14 17.16
C THR A 321 2.95 2.63 17.26
N ALA A 322 3.73 3.39 18.05
CA ALA A 322 3.62 4.84 18.11
C ALA A 322 3.81 5.49 16.74
N THR A 323 4.83 5.09 15.98
CA THR A 323 5.09 5.60 14.63
C THR A 323 3.96 5.26 13.67
N LEU A 324 3.46 4.02 13.69
CA LEU A 324 2.37 3.58 12.82
C LEU A 324 1.07 4.33 13.12
N LEU A 325 0.72 4.49 14.38
CA LEU A 325 -0.47 5.25 14.80
C LEU A 325 -0.33 6.75 14.58
N LYS A 326 0.88 7.31 14.77
CA LYS A 326 1.17 8.70 14.36
C LYS A 326 0.87 8.90 12.87
N ASN A 327 1.36 8.00 12.01
CA ASN A 327 1.12 8.08 10.58
C ASN A 327 -0.38 7.98 10.25
N LEU A 328 -1.10 7.02 10.86
CA LEU A 328 -2.55 6.90 10.69
C LEU A 328 -3.26 8.21 11.06
N CYS A 329 -2.95 8.80 12.21
CA CYS A 329 -3.58 10.04 12.66
C CYS A 329 -3.28 11.22 11.73
N LEU A 330 -2.04 11.36 11.28
CA LEU A 330 -1.65 12.40 10.32
C LEU A 330 -2.35 12.24 8.97
N ILE A 331 -2.39 11.02 8.43
CA ILE A 331 -3.04 10.71 7.15
C ILE A 331 -4.53 11.05 7.22
N VAL A 332 -5.20 10.54 8.24
CA VAL A 332 -6.65 10.68 8.38
C VAL A 332 -7.06 12.12 8.65
N SER A 333 -6.31 12.87 9.46
CA SER A 333 -6.56 14.31 9.69
C SER A 333 -6.37 15.16 8.44
N ARG A 334 -5.68 14.64 7.42
CA ARG A 334 -5.49 15.27 6.10
C ARG A 334 -6.41 14.69 5.02
N GLY A 335 -7.36 13.82 5.40
CA GLY A 335 -8.41 13.29 4.53
C GLY A 335 -8.05 12.05 3.74
N GLY A 336 -6.86 11.48 3.95
CA GLY A 336 -6.40 10.29 3.26
C GLY A 336 -6.79 8.97 3.91
N ASN A 337 -6.52 7.89 3.20
CA ASN A 337 -6.54 6.53 3.71
C ASN A 337 -5.09 6.03 3.92
N PHE A 338 -4.90 5.20 4.93
CA PHE A 338 -3.62 4.56 5.22
C PHE A 338 -3.65 3.10 4.77
N LEU A 339 -2.80 2.75 3.81
CA LEU A 339 -2.58 1.38 3.34
C LEU A 339 -1.25 0.87 3.91
N LEU A 340 -1.32 0.07 4.98
CA LEU A 340 -0.15 -0.42 5.71
C LEU A 340 0.32 -1.76 5.15
N ASN A 341 1.56 -1.82 4.67
CA ASN A 341 2.11 -3.04 4.07
C ASN A 341 2.76 -3.97 5.10
N ILE A 342 2.43 -5.24 4.99
CA ILE A 342 3.07 -6.36 5.69
C ILE A 342 3.54 -7.38 4.65
N ALA A 343 4.76 -7.88 4.82
CA ALA A 343 5.35 -8.86 3.92
C ALA A 343 5.39 -10.25 4.57
N PRO A 344 4.65 -11.23 4.03
CA PRO A 344 4.78 -12.61 4.48
C PRO A 344 6.15 -13.22 4.15
N ASP A 345 6.64 -14.10 5.03
CA ASP A 345 7.86 -14.85 4.82
C ASP A 345 7.67 -15.98 3.76
N PRO A 346 8.75 -16.69 3.36
CA PRO A 346 8.65 -17.77 2.38
C PRO A 346 7.70 -18.91 2.78
N GLN A 347 7.45 -19.08 4.08
CA GLN A 347 6.54 -20.11 4.60
C GLN A 347 5.08 -19.66 4.66
N GLY A 348 4.79 -18.40 4.28
CA GLY A 348 3.46 -17.82 4.32
C GLY A 348 3.04 -17.33 5.72
N ARG A 349 3.99 -16.84 6.52
CA ARG A 349 3.71 -16.29 7.86
C ARG A 349 3.94 -14.79 7.88
N PHE A 350 3.16 -14.05 8.61
CA PHE A 350 3.60 -12.76 9.11
C PHE A 350 4.60 -12.95 10.25
N ASP A 351 5.58 -12.07 10.34
CA ASP A 351 6.50 -12.02 11.48
C ASP A 351 5.72 -11.81 12.80
N SER A 352 6.23 -12.36 13.88
CA SER A 352 5.62 -12.20 15.21
C SER A 352 5.50 -10.73 15.62
N THR A 353 6.46 -9.91 15.23
CA THR A 353 6.45 -8.46 15.47
C THR A 353 5.30 -7.80 14.70
N ALA A 354 5.01 -8.23 13.47
CA ALA A 354 3.88 -7.71 12.70
C ALA A 354 2.55 -8.03 13.40
N TYR A 355 2.35 -9.25 13.89
CA TYR A 355 1.16 -9.61 14.67
C TYR A 355 1.05 -8.77 15.94
N GLN A 356 2.15 -8.57 16.68
CA GLN A 356 2.17 -7.72 17.86
C GLN A 356 1.75 -6.28 17.52
N ARG A 357 2.28 -5.69 16.44
CA ARG A 357 1.88 -4.35 16.00
C ARG A 357 0.40 -4.27 15.64
N LEU A 358 -0.13 -5.28 14.95
CA LEU A 358 -1.56 -5.34 14.61
C LEU A 358 -2.43 -5.41 15.86
N GLU A 359 -2.05 -6.19 16.87
CA GLU A 359 -2.75 -6.29 18.14
C GLU A 359 -2.73 -4.96 18.91
N GLU A 360 -1.57 -4.32 19.03
CA GLU A 360 -1.39 -3.02 19.68
C GLU A 360 -2.19 -1.92 18.98
N ILE A 361 -2.18 -1.89 17.62
CA ILE A 361 -3.00 -0.98 16.83
C ILE A 361 -4.49 -1.25 17.10
N GLY A 362 -4.90 -2.52 17.09
CA GLY A 362 -6.28 -2.91 17.34
C GLY A 362 -6.79 -2.48 18.71
N ALA A 363 -5.97 -2.63 19.75
CA ALA A 363 -6.29 -2.15 21.09
C ALA A 363 -6.50 -0.62 21.12
N TRP A 364 -5.66 0.12 20.41
CA TRP A 364 -5.81 1.57 20.26
C TRP A 364 -7.07 1.94 19.45
N MET A 365 -7.31 1.27 18.33
CA MET A 365 -8.47 1.52 17.46
C MET A 365 -9.81 1.21 18.15
N LYS A 366 -9.85 0.22 19.04
CA LYS A 366 -11.05 -0.11 19.82
C LYS A 366 -11.49 1.07 20.71
N VAL A 367 -10.57 1.87 21.21
CA VAL A 367 -10.84 3.04 22.05
C VAL A 367 -11.07 4.30 21.20
N ASN A 368 -10.31 4.47 20.13
CA ASN A 368 -10.19 5.75 19.43
C ASN A 368 -10.76 5.74 18.00
N GLY A 369 -11.26 4.59 17.52
CA GLY A 369 -11.69 4.41 16.12
C GLY A 369 -12.82 5.35 15.69
N GLU A 370 -13.64 5.86 16.60
CA GLU A 370 -14.68 6.83 16.30
C GLU A 370 -14.14 8.16 15.77
N ALA A 371 -12.89 8.52 16.11
CA ALA A 371 -12.22 9.70 15.59
C ALA A 371 -11.55 9.46 14.22
N ILE A 372 -11.46 8.19 13.80
CA ILE A 372 -10.77 7.75 12.60
C ILE A 372 -11.74 7.49 11.45
N TYR A 373 -12.69 6.55 11.63
CA TYR A 373 -13.63 6.17 10.57
C TYR A 373 -14.64 7.29 10.28
N ASN A 374 -15.08 7.37 9.02
CA ASN A 374 -16.05 8.37 8.55
C ASN A 374 -15.59 9.83 8.77
N SER A 375 -14.33 10.02 9.10
CA SER A 375 -13.81 11.34 9.46
C SER A 375 -13.43 12.17 8.23
N LYS A 376 -13.51 13.49 8.42
CA LYS A 376 -13.09 14.50 7.44
C LYS A 376 -12.07 15.43 8.07
N PRO A 377 -11.16 16.01 7.27
CA PRO A 377 -10.23 17.02 7.76
C PRO A 377 -10.97 18.27 8.21
N ILE A 378 -10.48 18.92 9.28
CA ILE A 378 -10.99 20.20 9.76
C ILE A 378 -9.82 21.13 10.12
N ALA A 379 -9.94 22.39 9.78
CA ALA A 379 -8.96 23.41 10.16
C ALA A 379 -9.09 23.83 11.66
N PRO A 380 -7.97 24.18 12.31
CA PRO A 380 -6.61 24.10 11.81
C PRO A 380 -6.15 22.65 11.67
N TYR A 381 -5.45 22.33 10.58
CA TYR A 381 -5.07 20.92 10.32
C TYR A 381 -3.99 20.41 11.27
N GLU A 382 -3.18 21.32 11.80
CA GLU A 382 -2.11 21.00 12.73
C GLU A 382 -1.84 22.19 13.66
N VAL A 383 -1.61 21.92 14.95
CA VAL A 383 -1.19 22.89 15.96
C VAL A 383 -0.06 22.29 16.77
N LYS A 384 1.06 23.01 16.85
CA LYS A 384 2.19 22.59 17.72
C LYS A 384 1.84 22.81 19.17
N ASP A 385 2.11 21.80 20.00
CA ASP A 385 2.02 21.91 21.45
C ASP A 385 3.30 22.57 22.00
N ALA A 386 3.14 23.52 22.90
CA ALA A 386 4.27 24.17 23.57
C ALA A 386 5.13 23.20 24.39
N LYS A 387 4.63 22.01 24.72
CA LYS A 387 5.28 20.96 25.52
C LYS A 387 5.75 19.76 24.69
N ASN A 388 6.12 19.98 23.42
CA ASN A 388 6.71 18.96 22.56
C ASN A 388 5.73 17.87 22.10
N GLY A 389 4.69 18.25 21.40
CA GLY A 389 3.76 17.39 20.70
C GLY A 389 3.10 18.10 19.55
N THR A 390 2.20 17.42 18.87
CA THR A 390 1.44 17.98 17.76
C THR A 390 -0.03 17.60 17.91
N TRP A 391 -0.91 18.55 17.80
CA TRP A 391 -2.35 18.35 17.71
C TRP A 391 -2.79 18.31 16.26
N VAL A 392 -3.55 17.29 15.90
CA VAL A 392 -4.26 17.20 14.62
C VAL A 392 -5.75 16.98 14.89
N PHE A 393 -6.59 17.23 13.89
CA PHE A 393 -8.02 17.27 14.11
C PHE A 393 -8.77 16.50 13.06
N THR A 394 -9.84 15.82 13.47
CA THR A 394 -10.80 15.16 12.59
C THR A 394 -12.23 15.57 12.99
N GLN A 395 -13.13 15.49 12.05
CA GLN A 395 -14.56 15.71 12.28
C GLN A 395 -15.36 14.51 11.78
N VAL A 396 -16.23 13.99 12.63
CA VAL A 396 -17.23 12.97 12.29
C VAL A 396 -18.59 13.56 12.59
N GLU A 397 -19.39 13.77 11.56
CA GLU A 397 -20.67 14.50 11.64
C GLU A 397 -20.51 15.87 12.33
N LYS A 398 -21.06 16.05 13.55
CA LYS A 398 -20.95 17.27 14.35
C LYS A 398 -19.85 17.22 15.41
N ALA A 399 -19.31 16.04 15.70
CA ALA A 399 -18.26 15.85 16.69
C ALA A 399 -16.90 16.21 16.12
N ILE A 400 -16.10 16.99 16.85
CA ILE A 400 -14.72 17.31 16.52
C ILE A 400 -13.82 16.53 17.48
N TYR A 401 -12.79 15.92 16.94
CA TYR A 401 -11.80 15.20 17.71
C TYR A 401 -10.44 15.90 17.61
N ALA A 402 -9.84 16.22 18.74
CA ALA A 402 -8.46 16.65 18.84
C ALA A 402 -7.59 15.44 19.16
N ILE A 403 -6.60 15.17 18.34
CA ILE A 403 -5.67 14.05 18.49
C ILE A 403 -4.31 14.61 18.82
N TRP A 404 -3.85 14.34 20.04
CA TRP A 404 -2.51 14.71 20.45
C TRP A 404 -1.53 13.60 20.08
N ILE A 405 -0.52 13.94 19.30
CA ILE A 405 0.58 13.08 18.88
C ILE A 405 1.80 13.48 19.71
N PRO A 406 2.30 12.58 20.60
CA PRO A 406 3.48 12.86 21.39
C PRO A 406 4.71 13.15 20.53
N GLY A 407 5.57 14.06 20.98
CA GLY A 407 6.91 14.23 20.42
C GLY A 407 7.90 13.19 20.94
N GLU A 408 9.16 13.31 20.52
CA GLU A 408 10.22 12.35 20.88
C GLU A 408 10.53 12.31 22.39
N SER A 409 10.49 13.46 23.05
CA SER A 409 10.59 13.52 24.52
C SER A 409 9.20 13.36 25.12
N ALA A 410 8.89 12.16 25.60
CA ALA A 410 7.61 11.82 26.20
C ALA A 410 7.26 12.75 27.36
N THR A 411 6.42 13.75 27.14
CA THR A 411 5.77 14.49 28.20
C THR A 411 4.43 13.82 28.52
N GLN A 412 4.11 13.71 29.80
CA GLN A 412 2.79 13.21 30.22
C GLN A 412 1.73 14.33 30.28
N THR A 413 2.02 15.47 29.69
CA THR A 413 1.11 16.63 29.73
C THR A 413 1.10 17.33 28.37
N ALA A 414 -0.08 17.75 27.92
CA ALA A 414 -0.28 18.48 26.69
C ALA A 414 -1.19 19.71 26.91
N GLN A 415 -1.07 20.71 26.06
CA GLN A 415 -1.91 21.92 26.08
C GLN A 415 -2.42 22.28 24.69
N LEU A 416 -3.68 22.72 24.62
CA LEU A 416 -4.31 23.19 23.37
C LEU A 416 -5.17 24.42 23.65
N ASN A 417 -4.96 25.48 22.89
CA ASN A 417 -5.87 26.62 22.90
C ASN A 417 -7.10 26.31 22.02
N LEU A 418 -8.29 26.34 22.61
CA LEU A 418 -9.55 26.04 21.95
C LEU A 418 -10.31 27.26 21.44
N SER A 419 -9.76 28.47 21.53
CA SER A 419 -10.45 29.72 21.19
C SER A 419 -11.01 29.71 19.75
N SER A 420 -10.29 29.09 18.82
CA SER A 420 -10.71 28.97 17.42
C SER A 420 -11.85 27.98 17.17
N PHE A 421 -12.10 27.07 18.12
CA PHE A 421 -13.12 26.02 17.97
C PHE A 421 -14.45 26.35 18.62
N GLY A 422 -14.52 27.39 19.49
CA GLY A 422 -15.71 27.77 20.22
C GLY A 422 -16.26 26.68 21.14
N LYS A 423 -15.46 25.64 21.43
CA LYS A 423 -15.86 24.47 22.20
C LYS A 423 -15.74 24.69 23.69
N LYS A 424 -16.73 24.21 24.46
CA LYS A 424 -16.82 24.45 25.91
C LYS A 424 -16.69 23.19 26.77
N LYS A 425 -16.69 22.00 26.12
CA LYS A 425 -16.55 20.72 26.82
C LYS A 425 -15.60 19.82 26.06
N VAL A 426 -14.69 19.19 26.77
CA VAL A 426 -13.72 18.23 26.22
C VAL A 426 -13.73 16.97 27.06
N GLN A 427 -13.75 15.83 26.41
CA GLN A 427 -13.70 14.52 27.03
C GLN A 427 -12.60 13.67 26.39
N ALA A 428 -11.74 13.06 27.19
CA ALA A 428 -10.78 12.07 26.69
C ALA A 428 -11.51 10.78 26.30
N LEU A 429 -11.16 10.17 25.18
CA LEU A 429 -11.69 8.84 24.82
C LEU A 429 -11.06 7.75 25.70
N ASN A 430 -9.78 7.90 26.03
CA ASN A 430 -9.17 7.08 27.07
C ASN A 430 -9.56 7.63 28.45
N PRO A 431 -10.37 6.91 29.24
CA PRO A 431 -10.88 7.40 30.53
C PRO A 431 -9.80 7.60 31.59
N ASN A 432 -8.61 7.05 31.41
CA ASN A 432 -7.49 7.25 32.34
C ASN A 432 -6.85 8.64 32.22
N ASN A 433 -7.03 9.33 31.08
CA ASN A 433 -6.49 10.67 30.90
C ASN A 433 -7.34 11.72 31.60
N LEU A 434 -6.70 12.68 32.22
CA LEU A 434 -7.39 13.79 32.85
C LEU A 434 -7.40 15.03 31.96
N THR A 435 -8.54 15.69 31.90
CA THR A 435 -8.72 16.93 31.14
C THR A 435 -9.15 18.07 32.05
N LYS A 436 -8.57 19.25 31.85
CA LYS A 436 -8.98 20.49 32.53
C LYS A 436 -9.05 21.61 31.51
N LEU A 437 -10.22 22.22 31.40
CA LEU A 437 -10.42 23.40 30.55
C LEU A 437 -10.54 24.64 31.42
N LYS A 438 -9.64 25.63 31.20
CA LYS A 438 -9.66 26.92 31.92
C LYS A 438 -9.31 28.03 30.94
N ASN A 439 -10.13 29.08 30.87
CA ASN A 439 -9.93 30.26 30.02
C ASN A 439 -9.66 29.91 28.54
N GLY A 440 -10.37 28.90 28.00
CA GLY A 440 -10.20 28.43 26.62
C GLY A 440 -8.96 27.58 26.36
N VAL A 441 -8.14 27.30 27.37
CA VAL A 441 -6.99 26.41 27.27
C VAL A 441 -7.32 25.05 27.88
N LEU A 442 -7.24 24.03 27.03
CA LEU A 442 -7.29 22.62 27.46
C LEU A 442 -5.90 22.22 27.96
N SER A 443 -5.86 21.71 29.19
CA SER A 443 -4.67 21.03 29.73
C SER A 443 -5.00 19.56 29.93
N VAL A 444 -4.12 18.69 29.49
CA VAL A 444 -4.28 17.24 29.57
C VAL A 444 -3.14 16.62 30.38
N GLU A 445 -3.48 15.69 31.24
CA GLU A 445 -2.53 14.78 31.88
C GLU A 445 -2.73 13.38 31.30
N ILE A 446 -1.69 12.86 30.62
CA ILE A 446 -1.70 11.56 29.99
C ILE A 446 -1.27 10.50 31.01
N ARG A 447 -2.10 9.48 31.19
CA ARG A 447 -1.85 8.39 32.13
C ARG A 447 -1.84 7.06 31.41
N ASN A 448 -0.91 6.21 31.81
CA ASN A 448 -0.78 4.84 31.30
C ASN A 448 -0.66 4.76 29.76
N ASN A 449 0.33 5.46 29.20
CA ASN A 449 0.67 5.41 27.78
C ASN A 449 2.11 4.87 27.54
N PRO A 450 2.38 3.60 27.87
CA PRO A 450 3.74 3.05 27.81
C PRO A 450 4.30 2.97 26.39
N LEU A 451 3.43 2.88 25.38
CA LEU A 451 3.83 2.84 23.97
C LEU A 451 3.97 4.21 23.33
N ASN A 452 3.77 5.30 24.09
CA ASN A 452 3.81 6.67 23.59
C ASN A 452 2.91 6.92 22.36
N THR A 453 1.71 6.34 22.37
CA THR A 453 0.74 6.41 21.26
C THR A 453 -0.06 7.71 21.27
N PRO A 454 -0.65 8.13 20.13
CA PRO A 454 -1.55 9.28 20.08
C PRO A 454 -2.73 9.16 21.06
N GLN A 455 -3.20 10.30 21.57
CA GLN A 455 -4.32 10.37 22.52
C GLN A 455 -5.45 11.23 21.94
N VAL A 456 -6.69 10.78 22.07
CA VAL A 456 -7.84 11.37 21.40
C VAL A 456 -8.81 12.00 22.42
N PHE A 457 -9.31 13.18 22.06
CA PHE A 457 -10.22 13.98 22.88
C PHE A 457 -11.37 14.47 22.02
N GLN A 458 -12.59 14.15 22.43
CA GLN A 458 -13.81 14.66 21.81
C GLN A 458 -14.10 16.07 22.32
N MET A 459 -14.39 16.99 21.42
CA MET A 459 -14.74 18.39 21.70
C MET A 459 -16.21 18.65 21.34
N ASN A 460 -17.03 19.02 22.34
CA ASN A 460 -18.47 19.28 22.21
C ASN A 460 -18.83 20.73 22.50
#